data_26316c2e575ac47092e66155f1261243
#
_entry.id   26316c2e575ac47092e66155f1261243
#
_cell.length_a   1.000
_cell.length_b   1.000
_cell.length_c   1.000
_cell.angle_alpha   90.00
_cell.angle_beta   90.00
_cell.angle_gamma   90.00
#
_symmetry.space_group_name_H-M   'P 1'
#
loop_
_entity.id
_entity.type
_entity.pdbx_description
1 polymer ?
#
loop_
_entity_poly.entity_id
_entity_poly.type
_entity_poly.pdbx_seq_one_letter_code
_entity_poly.pdbx_strand_id
1 'polypeptide(L)'
;MAGITDPQIAMLSFSTKGSAKDAINKETGKSVYIIDKVKDAVAIAKEKFPELHLDGELQADAALVPEVAAKKAPKSEVAGKANVLVVPNLEVGNIGYKLVQRLGGAIAIGPILQGIARPVNDLSRGCSVDDIYYMVAITACQAQDAKKA
;
A
#
# COMPACT_ATOMS: atom_id res chain seq x y z
N MET A 1 -0.54 -6.14 -14.53
CA MET A 1 -1.87 -5.50 -14.34
C MET A 1 -1.75 -3.98 -14.20
N ALA A 2 -1.08 -3.45 -13.19
CA ALA A 2 -0.91 -2.00 -13.03
C ALA A 2 0.10 -1.34 -13.98
N GLY A 3 0.82 -2.10 -14.79
CA GLY A 3 1.84 -1.60 -15.71
C GLY A 3 3.10 -1.04 -15.05
N ILE A 4 3.27 -1.27 -13.75
CA ILE A 4 4.47 -0.85 -13.00
C ILE A 4 5.57 -1.86 -13.27
N THR A 5 6.61 -1.44 -14.00
CA THR A 5 7.74 -2.29 -14.36
C THR A 5 8.85 -2.31 -13.30
N ASP A 6 8.95 -1.26 -12.50
CA ASP A 6 9.90 -1.11 -11.39
C ASP A 6 9.14 -0.66 -10.12
N PRO A 7 8.58 -1.61 -9.34
CA PRO A 7 7.82 -1.28 -8.15
C PRO A 7 8.73 -0.80 -7.02
N GLN A 8 8.56 0.44 -6.59
CA GLN A 8 9.19 1.04 -5.42
C GLN A 8 8.17 1.01 -4.27
N ILE A 9 8.29 0.03 -3.38
CA ILE A 9 7.24 -0.34 -2.42
C ILE A 9 7.53 0.30 -1.07
N ALA A 10 6.66 1.19 -0.60
CA ALA A 10 6.74 1.78 0.73
C ALA A 10 5.70 1.17 1.67
N MET A 11 6.17 0.59 2.77
CA MET A 11 5.32 0.13 3.89
C MET A 11 5.05 1.31 4.82
N LEU A 12 3.80 1.81 4.80
CA LEU A 12 3.42 3.06 5.45
C LEU A 12 3.13 2.91 6.94
N SER A 13 3.54 3.94 7.68
CA SER A 13 3.23 4.15 9.09
C SER A 13 3.18 5.65 9.38
N PHE A 14 2.71 6.05 10.55
CA PHE A 14 2.92 7.41 11.02
C PHE A 14 4.35 7.64 11.57
N SER A 15 5.16 6.59 11.67
CA SER A 15 6.59 6.63 12.02
C SER A 15 7.46 6.49 10.76
N THR A 16 8.63 7.11 10.77
CA THR A 16 9.68 6.92 9.77
C THR A 16 10.96 6.52 10.47
N LYS A 17 11.45 5.29 10.21
CA LYS A 17 12.74 4.77 10.70
C LYS A 17 12.97 4.98 12.19
N GLY A 18 11.95 4.67 13.00
CA GLY A 18 12.00 4.76 14.46
C GLY A 18 11.73 6.15 15.02
N SER A 19 11.17 7.08 14.25
CA SER A 19 10.78 8.41 14.72
C SER A 19 9.71 8.36 15.82
N ALA A 20 8.93 7.28 15.88
CA ALA A 20 8.00 6.98 16.96
C ALA A 20 8.19 5.53 17.44
N LYS A 21 7.71 5.23 18.63
CA LYS A 21 7.73 3.90 19.23
C LYS A 21 6.31 3.45 19.51
N ASP A 22 6.06 2.15 19.42
CA ASP A 22 4.82 1.58 19.89
C ASP A 22 4.70 1.72 21.41
N ALA A 23 3.49 1.95 21.89
CA ALA A 23 3.16 1.96 23.30
C ALA A 23 2.33 0.71 23.63
N ILE A 24 2.57 0.14 24.80
CA ILE A 24 1.80 -1.01 25.27
C ILE A 24 0.69 -0.51 26.19
N ASN A 25 -0.54 -0.86 25.88
CA ASN A 25 -1.65 -0.66 26.79
C ASN A 25 -1.46 -1.53 28.01
N LYS A 26 -1.35 -0.91 29.19
CA LYS A 26 -1.02 -1.60 30.45
C LYS A 26 -2.11 -2.58 30.91
N GLU A 27 -3.37 -2.35 30.53
CA GLU A 27 -4.49 -3.19 30.92
C GLU A 27 -4.65 -4.43 30.01
N THR A 28 -4.42 -4.24 28.71
CA THR A 28 -4.65 -5.29 27.71
C THR A 28 -3.38 -6.01 27.27
N GLY A 29 -2.20 -5.46 27.59
CA GLY A 29 -0.92 -5.96 27.11
C GLY A 29 -0.70 -5.81 25.58
N LYS A 30 -1.62 -5.14 24.88
CA LYS A 30 -1.55 -4.98 23.44
C LYS A 30 -0.87 -3.69 23.03
N SER A 31 -0.23 -3.71 21.88
CA SER A 31 0.29 -2.52 21.21
C SER A 31 -0.82 -1.51 20.97
N VAL A 32 -0.58 -0.25 21.30
CA VAL A 32 -1.52 0.86 21.06
C VAL A 32 -1.47 1.28 19.58
N TYR A 33 -0.28 1.27 19.01
CA TYR A 33 -0.03 1.58 17.61
C TYR A 33 0.36 0.31 16.86
N ILE A 34 0.45 0.40 15.56
CA ILE A 34 0.79 -0.74 14.71
C ILE A 34 2.14 -0.58 14.03
N ILE A 35 3.05 0.18 14.66
CA ILE A 35 4.40 0.44 14.14
C ILE A 35 5.20 -0.86 14.05
N ASP A 36 5.20 -1.64 15.14
CA ASP A 36 5.95 -2.89 15.21
C ASP A 36 5.42 -3.91 14.20
N LYS A 37 4.10 -3.99 14.01
CA LYS A 37 3.50 -4.79 12.93
C LYS A 37 4.07 -4.42 11.55
N VAL A 38 4.22 -3.13 11.26
CA VAL A 38 4.77 -2.68 9.97
C VAL A 38 6.25 -3.02 9.86
N LYS A 39 7.04 -2.83 10.93
CA LYS A 39 8.46 -3.23 10.96
C LYS A 39 8.65 -4.72 10.75
N ASP A 40 7.86 -5.55 11.43
CA ASP A 40 7.90 -7.00 11.28
C ASP A 40 7.54 -7.41 9.84
N ALA A 41 6.50 -6.79 9.28
CA ALA A 41 6.10 -7.03 7.90
C ALA A 41 7.21 -6.65 6.90
N VAL A 42 7.92 -5.54 7.12
CA VAL A 42 9.08 -5.14 6.31
C VAL A 42 10.20 -6.18 6.41
N ALA A 43 10.52 -6.64 7.63
CA ALA A 43 11.57 -7.63 7.85
C ALA A 43 11.26 -8.96 7.14
N ILE A 44 10.03 -9.45 7.30
CA ILE A 44 9.56 -10.69 6.66
C ILE A 44 9.54 -10.54 5.13
N ALA A 45 9.11 -9.41 4.60
CA ALA A 45 9.05 -9.18 3.17
C ALA A 45 10.45 -9.14 2.55
N LYS A 46 11.41 -8.47 3.18
CA LYS A 46 12.81 -8.43 2.74
C LYS A 46 13.50 -9.81 2.79
N GLU A 47 13.15 -10.62 3.78
CA GLU A 47 13.67 -12.00 3.88
C GLU A 47 13.10 -12.89 2.77
N LYS A 48 11.79 -12.80 2.52
CA LYS A 48 11.11 -13.68 1.56
C LYS A 48 11.27 -13.25 0.10
N PHE A 49 11.44 -11.97 -0.14
CA PHE A 49 11.47 -11.36 -1.47
C PHE A 49 12.60 -10.32 -1.57
N PRO A 50 13.87 -10.76 -1.45
CA PRO A 50 15.02 -9.85 -1.42
C PRO A 50 15.22 -9.07 -2.72
N GLU A 51 14.61 -9.53 -3.81
CA GLU A 51 14.65 -8.87 -5.12
C GLU A 51 13.73 -7.65 -5.22
N LEU A 52 12.79 -7.45 -4.28
CA LEU A 52 11.87 -6.33 -4.33
C LEU A 52 12.49 -5.06 -3.73
N HIS A 53 12.34 -3.96 -4.45
CA HIS A 53 12.62 -2.63 -3.91
C HIS A 53 11.53 -2.25 -2.90
N LEU A 54 11.69 -2.71 -1.66
CA LEU A 54 10.74 -2.53 -0.57
C LEU A 54 11.43 -1.92 0.64
N ASP A 55 10.81 -0.89 1.23
CA ASP A 55 11.30 -0.30 2.47
C ASP A 55 10.16 0.21 3.37
N GLY A 56 10.45 0.43 4.64
CA GLY A 56 9.55 0.90 5.70
C GLY A 56 10.25 0.81 7.06
N GLU A 57 9.62 1.21 8.13
CA GLU A 57 8.35 1.96 8.11
C GLU A 57 8.62 3.39 7.63
N LEU A 58 7.72 3.92 6.81
CA LEU A 58 7.81 5.27 6.24
C LEU A 58 6.49 6.03 6.43
N GLN A 59 6.58 7.32 6.77
CA GLN A 59 5.44 8.23 6.64
C GLN A 59 5.16 8.48 5.15
N ALA A 60 3.91 8.82 4.82
CA ALA A 60 3.49 9.03 3.44
C ALA A 60 4.27 10.16 2.74
N ASP A 61 4.56 11.25 3.45
CA ASP A 61 5.38 12.35 2.94
C ASP A 61 6.83 11.91 2.67
N ALA A 62 7.43 11.12 3.57
CA ALA A 62 8.76 10.57 3.36
C ALA A 62 8.81 9.53 2.23
N ALA A 63 7.73 8.78 2.00
CA ALA A 63 7.65 7.83 0.90
C ALA A 63 7.58 8.50 -0.48
N LEU A 64 6.88 9.65 -0.56
CA LEU A 64 6.49 10.29 -1.82
C LEU A 64 7.32 11.52 -2.21
N VAL A 65 7.86 12.26 -1.22
CA VAL A 65 8.50 13.57 -1.45
C VAL A 65 10.00 13.47 -1.25
N PRO A 66 10.83 13.69 -2.31
CA PRO A 66 12.28 13.51 -2.24
C PRO A 66 12.97 14.37 -1.18
N GLU A 67 12.55 15.63 -1.01
CA GLU A 67 13.14 16.55 -0.03
C GLU A 67 12.84 16.13 1.41
N VAL A 68 11.69 15.49 1.65
CA VAL A 68 11.31 14.91 2.96
C VAL A 68 12.10 13.62 3.20
N ALA A 69 12.20 12.77 2.19
CA ALA A 69 12.98 11.55 2.23
C ALA A 69 14.45 11.80 2.58
N ALA A 70 15.06 12.78 1.95
CA ALA A 70 16.45 13.17 2.22
C ALA A 70 16.71 13.55 3.69
N LYS A 71 15.70 14.07 4.38
CA LYS A 71 15.78 14.44 5.80
C LYS A 71 15.43 13.30 6.75
N LYS A 72 14.34 12.57 6.44
CA LYS A 72 13.76 11.58 7.36
C LYS A 72 14.29 10.16 7.14
N ALA A 73 14.67 9.82 5.92
CA ALA A 73 15.11 8.46 5.55
C ALA A 73 16.24 8.48 4.50
N PRO A 74 17.36 9.17 4.75
CA PRO A 74 18.43 9.40 3.74
C PRO A 74 19.12 8.11 3.25
N LYS A 75 18.97 7.01 3.98
CA LYS A 75 19.54 5.71 3.62
C LYS A 75 18.54 4.78 2.90
N SER A 76 17.31 5.23 2.72
CA SER A 76 16.29 4.42 2.05
C SER A 76 16.42 4.53 0.53
N GLU A 77 16.41 3.38 -0.12
CA GLU A 77 16.43 3.32 -1.59
C GLU A 77 15.05 3.56 -2.22
N VAL A 78 13.98 3.55 -1.40
CA VAL A 78 12.58 3.69 -1.83
C VAL A 78 11.99 5.04 -1.47
N ALA A 79 12.40 5.62 -0.34
CA ALA A 79 11.85 6.89 0.12
C ALA A 79 12.02 8.00 -0.92
N GLY A 80 10.98 8.80 -1.09
CA GLY A 80 10.92 9.93 -2.03
C GLY A 80 10.58 9.55 -3.47
N LYS A 81 10.48 8.25 -3.79
CA LYS A 81 10.15 7.76 -5.14
C LYS A 81 9.19 6.59 -5.15
N ALA A 82 8.52 6.31 -4.03
CA ALA A 82 7.58 5.22 -3.94
C ALA A 82 6.43 5.36 -4.94
N ASN A 83 6.11 4.27 -5.63
CA ASN A 83 4.98 4.17 -6.57
C ASN A 83 4.00 3.05 -6.18
N VAL A 84 4.32 2.30 -5.12
CA VAL A 84 3.43 1.34 -4.47
C VAL A 84 3.40 1.63 -2.97
N LEU A 85 2.21 1.87 -2.43
CA LEU A 85 2.01 2.21 -1.02
C LEU A 85 1.24 1.09 -0.32
N VAL A 86 1.86 0.46 0.67
CA VAL A 86 1.21 -0.54 1.51
C VAL A 86 0.78 0.11 2.81
N VAL A 87 -0.52 0.14 3.05
CA VAL A 87 -1.10 0.76 4.25
C VAL A 87 -1.16 -0.26 5.41
N PRO A 88 -1.09 0.20 6.67
CA PRO A 88 -0.99 -0.69 7.82
C PRO A 88 -2.27 -1.47 8.14
N ASN A 89 -3.42 -0.98 7.70
CA ASN A 89 -4.72 -1.62 7.89
C ASN A 89 -5.76 -1.11 6.90
N LEU A 90 -6.94 -1.74 6.92
CA LEU A 90 -8.05 -1.44 6.01
C LEU A 90 -8.61 -0.02 6.22
N GLU A 91 -8.69 0.45 7.46
CA GLU A 91 -9.23 1.78 7.78
C GLU A 91 -8.41 2.88 7.11
N VAL A 92 -7.08 2.82 7.28
CA VAL A 92 -6.15 3.78 6.65
C VAL A 92 -6.26 3.72 5.14
N GLY A 93 -6.32 2.51 4.57
CA GLY A 93 -6.47 2.32 3.12
C GLY A 93 -7.78 2.90 2.59
N ASN A 94 -8.89 2.57 3.26
CA ASN A 94 -10.22 3.01 2.83
C ASN A 94 -10.38 4.53 2.90
N ILE A 95 -9.92 5.16 3.98
CA ILE A 95 -9.95 6.61 4.12
C ILE A 95 -9.00 7.26 3.11
N GLY A 96 -7.76 6.75 3.01
CA GLY A 96 -6.71 7.33 2.19
C GLY A 96 -7.08 7.38 0.71
N TYR A 97 -7.50 6.27 0.11
CA TYR A 97 -7.81 6.27 -1.32
C TYR A 97 -9.00 7.20 -1.65
N LYS A 98 -10.01 7.28 -0.76
CA LYS A 98 -11.16 8.17 -0.95
C LYS A 98 -10.76 9.64 -0.88
N LEU A 99 -9.88 10.02 0.05
CA LEU A 99 -9.36 11.39 0.12
C LEU A 99 -8.59 11.75 -1.15
N VAL A 100 -7.72 10.86 -1.62
CA VAL A 100 -6.96 11.07 -2.87
C VAL A 100 -7.90 11.19 -4.07
N GLN A 101 -8.90 10.31 -4.16
CA GLN A 101 -9.91 10.37 -5.22
C GLN A 101 -10.70 11.67 -5.18
N ARG A 102 -11.27 12.04 -4.03
CA ARG A 102 -12.23 13.14 -3.92
C ARG A 102 -11.58 14.52 -3.87
N LEU A 103 -10.43 14.64 -3.22
CA LEU A 103 -9.71 15.90 -3.06
C LEU A 103 -8.59 16.07 -4.08
N GLY A 104 -7.91 14.97 -4.45
CA GLY A 104 -6.80 14.99 -5.39
C GLY A 104 -7.21 14.80 -6.86
N GLY A 105 -8.48 14.58 -7.15
CA GLY A 105 -8.96 14.37 -8.51
C GLY A 105 -8.48 13.07 -9.18
N ALA A 106 -7.97 12.12 -8.41
CA ALA A 106 -7.50 10.85 -8.92
C ALA A 106 -8.67 9.91 -9.27
N ILE A 107 -8.46 9.03 -10.23
CA ILE A 107 -9.39 7.96 -10.54
C ILE A 107 -9.06 6.76 -9.63
N ALA A 108 -10.05 6.32 -8.84
CA ALA A 108 -9.90 5.12 -8.01
C ALA A 108 -10.44 3.91 -8.76
N ILE A 109 -9.55 2.99 -9.13
CA ILE A 109 -9.92 1.73 -9.78
C ILE A 109 -9.68 0.59 -8.80
N GLY A 110 -10.76 0.00 -8.33
CA GLY A 110 -10.72 -1.06 -7.31
C GLY A 110 -12.00 -1.13 -6.48
N PRO A 111 -12.03 -2.04 -5.47
CA PRO A 111 -10.93 -2.91 -5.03
C PRO A 111 -10.65 -4.06 -5.98
N ILE A 112 -9.39 -4.35 -6.20
CA ILE A 112 -8.93 -5.50 -6.98
C ILE A 112 -8.47 -6.57 -5.99
N LEU A 113 -9.17 -7.68 -5.93
CA LEU A 113 -8.87 -8.78 -5.01
C LEU A 113 -7.69 -9.62 -5.51
N GLN A 114 -6.80 -9.99 -4.58
CA GLN A 114 -5.62 -10.81 -4.83
C GLN A 114 -5.67 -12.11 -4.03
N GLY A 115 -4.97 -13.13 -4.48
CA GLY A 115 -4.81 -14.39 -3.75
C GLY A 115 -6.02 -15.34 -3.80
N ILE A 116 -6.98 -15.11 -4.69
CA ILE A 116 -8.13 -15.99 -4.92
C ILE A 116 -7.95 -16.83 -6.19
N ALA A 117 -8.51 -18.03 -6.19
CA ALA A 117 -8.29 -19.03 -7.25
C ALA A 117 -8.81 -18.60 -8.65
N ARG A 118 -9.78 -17.71 -8.69
CA ARG A 118 -10.31 -17.16 -9.95
C ARG A 118 -10.59 -15.66 -9.76
N PRO A 119 -10.42 -14.84 -10.81
CA PRO A 119 -10.67 -13.41 -10.72
C PRO A 119 -12.10 -13.09 -10.32
N VAL A 120 -12.22 -12.42 -9.19
CA VAL A 120 -13.46 -11.82 -8.68
C VAL A 120 -13.08 -10.48 -8.10
N ASN A 121 -13.77 -9.44 -8.49
CA ASN A 121 -13.56 -8.10 -7.96
C ASN A 121 -14.89 -7.53 -7.46
N ASP A 122 -14.82 -6.62 -6.49
CA ASP A 122 -15.96 -5.97 -5.89
C ASP A 122 -16.08 -4.52 -6.37
N LEU A 123 -17.23 -3.93 -6.16
CA LEU A 123 -17.51 -2.53 -6.47
C LEU A 123 -18.16 -1.84 -5.27
N SER A 124 -17.81 -0.59 -5.05
CA SER A 124 -18.49 0.25 -4.07
C SER A 124 -19.95 0.47 -4.47
N ARG A 125 -20.86 0.55 -3.49
CA ARG A 125 -22.26 0.96 -3.72
C ARG A 125 -22.41 2.34 -4.34
N GLY A 126 -21.38 3.18 -4.25
CA GLY A 126 -21.31 4.50 -4.87
C GLY A 126 -20.48 4.54 -6.15
N CYS A 127 -20.29 3.42 -6.83
CA CYS A 127 -19.54 3.37 -8.08
C CYS A 127 -20.30 4.05 -9.23
N SER A 128 -19.54 4.64 -10.14
CA SER A 128 -20.02 5.20 -11.40
C SER A 128 -20.11 4.11 -12.49
N VAL A 129 -20.69 4.45 -13.63
CA VAL A 129 -20.70 3.59 -14.81
C VAL A 129 -19.28 3.31 -15.30
N ASP A 130 -18.40 4.32 -15.24
CA ASP A 130 -17.01 4.16 -15.64
C ASP A 130 -16.25 3.20 -14.70
N ASP A 131 -16.51 3.25 -13.39
CA ASP A 131 -15.92 2.30 -12.44
C ASP A 131 -16.32 0.86 -12.77
N ILE A 132 -17.57 0.62 -13.17
CA ILE A 132 -18.07 -0.69 -13.60
C ILE A 132 -17.33 -1.13 -14.87
N TYR A 133 -17.22 -0.25 -15.85
CA TYR A 133 -16.53 -0.52 -17.12
C TYR A 133 -15.08 -0.91 -16.89
N TYR A 134 -14.32 -0.12 -16.10
CA TYR A 134 -12.93 -0.43 -15.78
C TYR A 134 -12.79 -1.75 -15.02
N MET A 135 -13.68 -2.02 -14.07
CA MET A 135 -13.62 -3.26 -13.30
C MET A 135 -13.89 -4.49 -14.14
N VAL A 136 -14.86 -4.43 -15.08
CA VAL A 136 -15.12 -5.53 -16.03
C VAL A 136 -13.89 -5.79 -16.90
N ALA A 137 -13.27 -4.73 -17.45
CA ALA A 137 -12.08 -4.85 -18.28
C ALA A 137 -10.91 -5.49 -17.51
N ILE A 138 -10.65 -5.03 -16.28
CA ILE A 138 -9.57 -5.57 -15.44
C ILE A 138 -9.84 -7.04 -15.09
N THR A 139 -11.06 -7.38 -14.68
CA THR A 139 -11.41 -8.76 -14.33
C THR A 139 -11.25 -9.70 -15.54
N ALA A 140 -11.60 -9.24 -16.73
CA ALA A 140 -11.38 -9.98 -17.98
C ALA A 140 -9.88 -10.19 -18.27
N CYS A 141 -9.04 -9.17 -18.08
CA CYS A 141 -7.58 -9.29 -18.22
C CYS A 141 -7.00 -10.28 -17.21
N GLN A 142 -7.42 -10.20 -15.94
CA GLN A 142 -7.00 -11.16 -14.91
C GLN A 142 -7.37 -12.61 -15.29
N ALA A 143 -8.58 -12.81 -15.85
CA ALA A 143 -9.04 -14.14 -16.27
C ALA A 143 -8.25 -14.67 -17.48
N GLN A 144 -7.77 -13.81 -18.37
CA GLN A 144 -6.90 -14.20 -19.48
C GLN A 144 -5.50 -14.58 -19.00
N ASP A 145 -4.94 -13.82 -18.06
CA ASP A 145 -3.61 -14.10 -17.52
C ASP A 145 -3.59 -15.40 -16.68
N ALA A 146 -4.66 -15.66 -15.92
CA ALA A 146 -4.81 -16.90 -15.15
C ALA A 146 -4.93 -18.17 -16.04
N LYS A 147 -5.25 -18.03 -17.33
CA LYS A 147 -5.27 -19.16 -18.28
C LYS A 147 -3.88 -19.45 -18.88
N LYS A 148 -2.93 -18.52 -18.74
CA LYS A 148 -1.56 -18.66 -19.27
C LYS A 148 -0.57 -19.24 -18.25
N ALA A 149 -0.94 -19.22 -16.98
CA ALA A 149 -0.17 -19.73 -15.85
C ALA A 149 -0.55 -21.19 -15.55
#